data_0d9d190cdf80092f930195975f758cdd
#
_entry.id   0d9d190cdf80092f930195975f758cdd
#
_cell.length_a   1.000
_cell.length_b   1.000
_cell.length_c   1.000
_cell.angle_alpha   90.00
_cell.angle_beta   90.00
_cell.angle_gamma   90.00
#
_symmetry.space_group_name_H-M   'P 1'
#
loop_
_entity.id
_entity.type
_entity.pdbx_description
1 polymer ?
#
loop_
_entity_poly.entity_id
_entity_poly.type
_entity_poly.pdbx_seq_one_letter_code
_entity_poly.pdbx_strand_id
1 'polypeptide(L)'
;TEGSIGFWLQNALVNELQARGIKKDVAAVVTQVIVSKDDPAFSNPTKPIGPFLTEEEAKEQAAATGATFKEDAGRGYRKVVPSPKPVGIKEVNTVKNLIATGTVVITAGGGGIPVVEDPETKFLTGVEAVIDKDFASQTLSELVGADLFIVLTGVDNVYVNFNKPDQQKLETVTTSELKKYIGENQFAPGSMLPKVEAAIAFVENYPQGKAIITSLENIAEVLKGDGGTQVIAG
;
A
#
# COMPACT_ATOMS: atom_id res chain seq x y z
N THR A 1 -10.19 -11.78 2.36
CA THR A 1 -9.65 -10.76 3.30
C THR A 1 -10.19 -9.37 2.98
N GLU A 2 -10.18 -8.91 1.71
CA GLU A 2 -10.64 -7.56 1.33
C GLU A 2 -12.09 -7.29 1.76
N GLY A 3 -13.04 -8.20 1.45
CA GLY A 3 -14.43 -8.05 1.85
C GLY A 3 -14.65 -8.03 3.36
N SER A 4 -13.91 -8.84 4.13
CA SER A 4 -14.01 -8.88 5.59
C SER A 4 -13.53 -7.56 6.21
N ILE A 5 -12.38 -7.05 5.77
CA ILE A 5 -11.82 -5.77 6.23
C ILE A 5 -12.74 -4.63 5.79
N GLY A 6 -13.23 -4.67 4.55
CA GLY A 6 -14.19 -3.70 4.03
C GLY A 6 -15.44 -3.60 4.91
N PHE A 7 -16.02 -4.74 5.28
CA PHE A 7 -17.18 -4.76 6.19
C PHE A 7 -16.84 -4.16 7.56
N TRP A 8 -15.75 -4.55 8.19
CA TRP A 8 -15.40 -4.04 9.52
C TRP A 8 -15.18 -2.53 9.51
N LEU A 9 -14.45 -2.00 8.53
CA LEU A 9 -14.22 -0.57 8.39
C LEU A 9 -15.51 0.18 8.07
N GLN A 10 -16.31 -0.33 7.13
CA GLN A 10 -17.60 0.28 6.78
C GLN A 10 -18.52 0.35 7.99
N ASN A 11 -18.68 -0.75 8.72
CA ASN A 11 -19.53 -0.80 9.91
C ASN A 11 -19.05 0.17 11.01
N ALA A 12 -17.74 0.21 11.28
CA ALA A 12 -17.17 1.13 12.26
C ALA A 12 -17.37 2.59 11.86
N LEU A 13 -17.12 2.94 10.59
CA LEU A 13 -17.29 4.30 10.08
C LEU A 13 -18.75 4.74 10.09
N VAL A 14 -19.69 3.90 9.67
CA VAL A 14 -21.12 4.21 9.70
C VAL A 14 -21.58 4.51 11.11
N ASN A 15 -21.20 3.68 12.09
CA ASN A 15 -21.55 3.88 13.48
C ASN A 15 -20.95 5.17 14.06
N GLU A 16 -19.70 5.48 13.75
CA GLU A 16 -19.02 6.69 14.22
C GLU A 16 -19.62 7.95 13.60
N LEU A 17 -19.91 7.94 12.30
CA LEU A 17 -20.57 9.04 11.62
C LEU A 17 -21.96 9.30 12.20
N GLN A 18 -22.73 8.24 12.46
CA GLN A 18 -24.05 8.35 13.10
C GLN A 18 -23.96 8.92 14.52
N ALA A 19 -23.00 8.45 15.34
CA ALA A 19 -22.81 8.94 16.70
C ALA A 19 -22.45 10.44 16.73
N ARG A 20 -21.77 10.93 15.69
CA ARG A 20 -21.42 12.36 15.52
C ARG A 20 -22.47 13.18 14.78
N GLY A 21 -23.59 12.60 14.37
CA GLY A 21 -24.63 13.27 13.59
C GLY A 21 -24.18 13.68 12.18
N ILE A 22 -23.14 13.07 11.64
CA ILE A 22 -22.60 13.35 10.30
C ILE A 22 -23.31 12.46 9.28
N LYS A 23 -23.99 13.08 8.34
CA LYS A 23 -24.72 12.39 7.25
C LYS A 23 -23.77 12.18 6.07
N LYS A 24 -23.11 11.03 6.03
CA LYS A 24 -22.30 10.57 4.91
C LYS A 24 -22.52 9.08 4.68
N ASP A 25 -22.59 8.70 3.42
CA ASP A 25 -22.63 7.30 3.03
C ASP A 25 -21.19 6.72 3.06
N VAL A 26 -21.11 5.43 3.38
CA VAL A 26 -19.86 4.66 3.35
C VAL A 26 -20.09 3.41 2.52
N ALA A 27 -19.24 3.14 1.57
CA ALA A 27 -19.30 1.96 0.72
C ALA A 27 -17.96 1.23 0.67
N ALA A 28 -18.01 -0.10 0.82
CA ALA A 28 -16.86 -0.96 0.54
C ALA A 28 -17.01 -1.54 -0.88
N VAL A 29 -15.98 -1.32 -1.71
CA VAL A 29 -15.92 -1.81 -3.09
C VAL A 29 -14.83 -2.88 -3.19
N VAL A 30 -15.23 -4.11 -3.53
CA VAL A 30 -14.28 -5.16 -3.88
C VAL A 30 -13.56 -4.76 -5.15
N THR A 31 -12.22 -4.74 -5.10
CA THR A 31 -11.40 -4.06 -6.08
C THR A 31 -10.48 -5.02 -6.81
N GLN A 32 -10.59 -5.05 -8.14
CA GLN A 32 -9.70 -5.81 -9.03
C GLN A 32 -8.56 -4.90 -9.49
N VAL A 33 -7.33 -5.25 -9.11
CA VAL A 33 -6.13 -4.50 -9.44
C VAL A 33 -5.42 -5.19 -10.59
N ILE A 34 -5.31 -4.50 -11.71
CA ILE A 34 -4.73 -5.03 -12.94
C ILE A 34 -3.21 -5.04 -12.80
N VAL A 35 -2.59 -6.16 -13.14
CA VAL A 35 -1.14 -6.35 -13.17
C VAL A 35 -0.69 -6.89 -14.52
N SER A 36 0.55 -6.63 -14.91
CA SER A 36 1.13 -7.24 -16.11
C SER A 36 1.46 -8.71 -15.87
N LYS A 37 1.08 -9.59 -16.78
CA LYS A 37 1.48 -11.01 -16.74
C LYS A 37 3.01 -11.20 -16.88
N ASP A 38 3.68 -10.21 -17.48
CA ASP A 38 5.11 -10.23 -17.75
C ASP A 38 5.92 -9.52 -16.65
N ASP A 39 5.28 -9.17 -15.51
CA ASP A 39 5.96 -8.56 -14.39
C ASP A 39 7.03 -9.52 -13.83
N PRO A 40 8.30 -9.06 -13.66
CA PRO A 40 9.39 -9.90 -13.17
C PRO A 40 9.14 -10.50 -11.77
N ALA A 41 8.23 -9.93 -11.00
CA ALA A 41 7.85 -10.48 -9.69
C ALA A 41 7.29 -11.89 -9.77
N PHE A 42 6.66 -12.29 -10.89
CA PHE A 42 6.19 -13.68 -11.09
C PHE A 42 7.33 -14.69 -11.16
N SER A 43 8.49 -14.29 -11.68
CA SER A 43 9.69 -15.13 -11.72
C SER A 43 10.54 -15.07 -10.45
N ASN A 44 10.33 -14.06 -9.59
CA ASN A 44 11.09 -13.89 -8.35
C ASN A 44 10.15 -13.49 -7.19
N PRO A 45 9.44 -14.43 -6.58
CA PRO A 45 8.58 -14.18 -5.43
C PRO A 45 9.36 -13.62 -4.23
N THR A 46 8.88 -12.49 -3.68
CA THR A 46 9.54 -11.80 -2.56
C THR A 46 8.58 -11.36 -1.46
N LYS A 47 7.26 -11.35 -1.70
CA LYS A 47 6.28 -10.87 -0.71
C LYS A 47 6.00 -11.91 0.35
N PRO A 48 6.40 -11.72 1.62
CA PRO A 48 6.15 -12.69 2.68
C PRO A 48 4.67 -12.72 3.06
N ILE A 49 4.11 -13.92 3.17
CA ILE A 49 2.73 -14.16 3.62
C ILE A 49 2.68 -15.30 4.64
N GLY A 50 1.55 -15.41 5.33
CA GLY A 50 1.30 -16.49 6.27
C GLY A 50 2.10 -16.35 7.59
N PRO A 51 2.09 -17.39 8.43
CA PRO A 51 2.79 -17.42 9.70
C PRO A 51 4.31 -17.52 9.53
N PHE A 52 5.03 -17.23 10.61
CA PHE A 52 6.44 -17.56 10.72
C PHE A 52 6.61 -19.05 11.03
N LEU A 53 7.55 -19.68 10.35
CA LEU A 53 7.92 -21.08 10.48
C LEU A 53 9.38 -21.21 10.90
N THR A 54 9.75 -22.33 11.48
CA THR A 54 11.15 -22.75 11.59
C THR A 54 11.71 -23.11 10.21
N GLU A 55 13.02 -23.21 10.10
CA GLU A 55 13.67 -23.62 8.84
C GLU A 55 13.25 -25.04 8.42
N GLU A 56 13.08 -25.93 9.40
CA GLU A 56 12.67 -27.33 9.19
C GLU A 56 11.24 -27.41 8.65
N GLU A 57 10.30 -26.73 9.31
CA GLU A 57 8.90 -26.63 8.85
C GLU A 57 8.78 -26.00 7.46
N ALA A 58 9.58 -24.97 7.16
CA ALA A 58 9.59 -24.34 5.86
C ALA A 58 10.10 -25.29 4.75
N LYS A 59 11.15 -26.08 5.02
CA LYS A 59 11.66 -27.11 4.10
C LYS A 59 10.65 -28.22 3.87
N GLU A 60 9.97 -28.68 4.92
CA GLU A 60 8.94 -29.73 4.83
C GLU A 60 7.76 -29.22 3.96
N GLN A 61 7.25 -28.00 4.25
CA GLN A 61 6.16 -27.43 3.48
C GLN A 61 6.55 -27.13 2.04
N ALA A 62 7.78 -26.68 1.78
CA ALA A 62 8.30 -26.45 0.44
C ALA A 62 8.32 -27.77 -0.36
N ALA A 63 8.79 -28.86 0.24
CA ALA A 63 8.80 -30.18 -0.40
C ALA A 63 7.38 -30.72 -0.68
N ALA A 64 6.43 -30.47 0.23
CA ALA A 64 5.05 -30.95 0.08
C ALA A 64 4.23 -30.14 -0.93
N THR A 65 4.48 -28.84 -1.06
CA THR A 65 3.63 -27.89 -1.82
C THR A 65 4.28 -27.28 -3.06
N GLY A 66 5.61 -27.37 -3.19
CA GLY A 66 6.37 -26.65 -4.21
C GLY A 66 6.48 -25.13 -3.94
N ALA A 67 5.98 -24.65 -2.81
CA ALA A 67 6.02 -23.23 -2.45
C ALA A 67 7.43 -22.77 -2.08
N THR A 68 7.74 -21.50 -2.35
CA THR A 68 9.00 -20.89 -1.97
C THR A 68 8.87 -20.26 -0.59
N PHE A 69 9.87 -20.49 0.26
CA PHE A 69 9.99 -19.87 1.58
C PHE A 69 11.30 -19.09 1.67
N LYS A 70 11.27 -17.95 2.35
CA LYS A 70 12.46 -17.12 2.62
C LYS A 70 12.48 -16.71 4.07
N GLU A 71 13.67 -16.50 4.59
CA GLU A 71 13.88 -15.92 5.91
C GLU A 71 13.36 -14.48 5.93
N ASP A 72 12.64 -14.09 6.99
CA ASP A 72 12.02 -12.78 7.11
C ASP A 72 12.50 -12.07 8.40
N ALA A 73 13.52 -11.26 8.22
CA ALA A 73 14.04 -10.31 9.21
C ALA A 73 14.41 -10.93 10.59
N GLY A 74 15.03 -12.09 10.62
CA GLY A 74 15.49 -12.76 11.83
C GLY A 74 14.39 -13.39 12.67
N ARG A 75 13.13 -13.39 12.17
CA ARG A 75 11.95 -13.90 12.89
C ARG A 75 11.55 -15.31 12.50
N GLY A 76 12.19 -15.89 11.50
CA GLY A 76 11.90 -17.21 10.94
C GLY A 76 11.58 -17.14 9.44
N TYR A 77 11.06 -18.24 8.90
CA TYR A 77 10.77 -18.39 7.48
C TYR A 77 9.29 -18.14 7.20
N ARG A 78 9.02 -17.48 6.08
CA ARG A 78 7.66 -17.29 5.57
C ARG A 78 7.55 -17.70 4.11
N LYS A 79 6.37 -18.18 3.74
CA LYS A 79 6.03 -18.36 2.32
C LYS A 79 6.15 -17.02 1.61
N VAL A 80 6.80 -17.00 0.45
CA VAL A 80 6.85 -15.81 -0.41
C VAL A 80 6.03 -16.05 -1.67
N VAL A 81 5.35 -14.98 -2.12
CA VAL A 81 4.53 -14.96 -3.33
C VAL A 81 4.96 -13.80 -4.23
N PRO A 82 4.61 -13.84 -5.53
CA PRO A 82 4.79 -12.71 -6.41
C PRO A 82 4.09 -11.44 -5.86
N SER A 83 4.73 -10.28 -6.05
CA SER A 83 4.15 -8.98 -5.72
C SER A 83 4.33 -8.03 -6.91
N PRO A 84 3.56 -8.25 -7.99
CA PRO A 84 3.65 -7.43 -9.18
C PRO A 84 3.17 -6.00 -8.89
N LYS A 85 3.66 -5.04 -9.68
CA LYS A 85 3.22 -3.65 -9.58
C LYS A 85 1.85 -3.47 -10.22
N PRO A 86 0.94 -2.69 -9.60
CA PRO A 86 -0.35 -2.36 -10.19
C PRO A 86 -0.15 -1.49 -11.45
N VAL A 87 -0.90 -1.79 -12.50
CA VAL A 87 -0.93 -0.99 -13.73
C VAL A 87 -2.29 -0.35 -13.97
N GLY A 88 -3.30 -0.72 -13.18
CA GLY A 88 -4.63 -0.14 -13.26
C GLY A 88 -5.59 -0.74 -12.24
N ILE A 89 -6.78 -0.15 -12.15
CA ILE A 89 -7.85 -0.58 -11.24
C ILE A 89 -9.15 -0.64 -12.03
N LYS A 90 -9.81 -1.79 -12.02
CA LYS A 90 -11.00 -2.01 -12.84
C LYS A 90 -12.18 -1.15 -12.40
N GLU A 91 -12.38 -1.00 -11.11
CA GLU A 91 -13.50 -0.30 -10.50
C GLU A 91 -13.29 1.22 -10.39
N VAL A 92 -12.25 1.79 -11.01
CA VAL A 92 -11.91 3.22 -10.87
C VAL A 92 -13.07 4.17 -11.18
N ASN A 93 -13.87 3.90 -12.20
CA ASN A 93 -15.01 4.73 -12.55
C ASN A 93 -16.13 4.64 -11.50
N THR A 94 -16.36 3.45 -10.94
CA THR A 94 -17.30 3.25 -9.83
C THR A 94 -16.85 4.04 -8.61
N VAL A 95 -15.57 3.96 -8.25
CA VAL A 95 -14.98 4.73 -7.14
C VAL A 95 -15.14 6.23 -7.37
N LYS A 96 -14.81 6.74 -8.56
CA LYS A 96 -14.99 8.16 -8.91
C LYS A 96 -16.43 8.63 -8.76
N ASN A 97 -17.39 7.84 -9.24
CA ASN A 97 -18.81 8.18 -9.15
C ASN A 97 -19.29 8.24 -7.68
N LEU A 98 -18.85 7.30 -6.84
CA LEU A 98 -19.16 7.32 -5.41
C LEU A 98 -18.54 8.53 -4.70
N ILE A 99 -17.27 8.83 -4.98
CA ILE A 99 -16.59 10.01 -4.42
C ILE A 99 -17.33 11.31 -4.84
N ALA A 100 -17.74 11.41 -6.09
CA ALA A 100 -18.45 12.59 -6.60
C ALA A 100 -19.78 12.86 -5.88
N THR A 101 -20.41 11.85 -5.30
CA THR A 101 -21.62 12.01 -4.45
C THR A 101 -21.29 12.28 -2.97
N GLY A 102 -20.01 12.38 -2.60
CA GLY A 102 -19.57 12.61 -1.23
C GLY A 102 -19.47 11.34 -0.38
N THR A 103 -19.61 10.16 -0.98
CA THR A 103 -19.49 8.86 -0.31
C THR A 103 -18.03 8.63 0.14
N VAL A 104 -17.84 8.14 1.36
CA VAL A 104 -16.56 7.60 1.82
C VAL A 104 -16.37 6.21 1.23
N VAL A 105 -15.33 6.00 0.44
CA VAL A 105 -15.11 4.73 -0.28
C VAL A 105 -13.94 3.95 0.34
N ILE A 106 -14.21 2.71 0.72
CA ILE A 106 -13.20 1.73 1.15
C ILE A 106 -12.93 0.83 -0.04
N THR A 107 -11.70 0.83 -0.54
CA THR A 107 -11.35 0.14 -1.79
C THR A 107 -9.88 -0.28 -1.80
N ALA A 108 -9.50 -1.23 -2.64
CA ALA A 108 -8.16 -1.79 -2.76
C ALA A 108 -7.55 -2.32 -1.45
N GLY A 109 -8.39 -2.74 -0.49
CA GLY A 109 -7.95 -3.23 0.81
C GLY A 109 -7.01 -4.43 0.69
N GLY A 110 -5.86 -4.36 1.41
CA GLY A 110 -4.82 -5.37 1.35
C GLY A 110 -4.02 -5.40 0.05
N GLY A 111 -4.25 -4.45 -0.87
CA GLY A 111 -3.64 -4.39 -2.21
C GLY A 111 -4.61 -4.74 -3.35
N GLY A 112 -5.86 -5.10 -3.00
CA GLY A 112 -6.88 -5.53 -3.97
C GLY A 112 -6.69 -6.95 -4.48
N ILE A 113 -7.55 -7.37 -5.40
CA ILE A 113 -7.52 -8.69 -6.03
C ILE A 113 -6.68 -8.60 -7.32
N PRO A 114 -5.53 -9.29 -7.39
CA PRO A 114 -4.68 -9.22 -8.58
C PRO A 114 -5.33 -9.96 -9.77
N VAL A 115 -5.44 -9.25 -10.88
CA VAL A 115 -5.98 -9.78 -12.13
C VAL A 115 -5.10 -9.40 -13.31
N VAL A 116 -5.06 -10.25 -14.32
CA VAL A 116 -4.48 -9.94 -15.63
C VAL A 116 -5.64 -9.71 -16.61
N GLU A 117 -5.56 -8.64 -17.40
CA GLU A 117 -6.50 -8.37 -18.47
C GLU A 117 -5.96 -8.94 -19.79
N ASP A 118 -6.76 -9.77 -20.46
CA ASP A 118 -6.44 -10.25 -21.79
C ASP A 118 -6.48 -9.08 -22.79
N PRO A 119 -5.45 -8.88 -23.62
CA PRO A 119 -5.36 -7.71 -24.49
C PRO A 119 -6.41 -7.70 -25.62
N GLU A 120 -6.91 -8.86 -26.04
CA GLU A 120 -7.87 -8.99 -27.14
C GLU A 120 -9.30 -8.99 -26.63
N THR A 121 -9.62 -9.89 -25.70
CA THR A 121 -10.98 -10.11 -25.20
C THR A 121 -11.37 -9.16 -24.07
N LYS A 122 -10.40 -8.52 -23.42
CA LYS A 122 -10.57 -7.71 -22.20
C LYS A 122 -11.10 -8.50 -20.98
N PHE A 123 -11.06 -9.81 -21.05
CA PHE A 123 -11.43 -10.64 -19.92
C PHE A 123 -10.39 -10.58 -18.82
N LEU A 124 -10.86 -10.60 -17.58
CA LEU A 124 -10.04 -10.58 -16.38
C LEU A 124 -9.87 -11.99 -15.85
N THR A 125 -8.64 -12.36 -15.55
CA THR A 125 -8.30 -13.63 -14.90
C THR A 125 -7.52 -13.36 -13.64
N GLY A 126 -7.98 -13.93 -12.51
CA GLY A 126 -7.27 -13.88 -11.24
C GLY A 126 -5.93 -14.60 -11.32
N VAL A 127 -4.90 -14.03 -10.65
CA VAL A 127 -3.55 -14.61 -10.60
C VAL A 127 -3.08 -14.81 -9.17
N GLU A 128 -2.21 -15.80 -8.94
CA GLU A 128 -1.63 -16.05 -7.61
C GLU A 128 -0.53 -15.01 -7.30
N ALA A 129 -0.92 -13.93 -6.65
CA ALA A 129 -0.04 -12.84 -6.26
C ALA A 129 -0.62 -12.10 -5.05
N VAL A 130 0.19 -11.28 -4.40
CA VAL A 130 -0.25 -10.32 -3.39
C VAL A 130 0.36 -8.96 -3.72
N ILE A 131 -0.47 -8.06 -4.21
CA ILE A 131 -0.04 -6.70 -4.54
C ILE A 131 0.28 -5.94 -3.24
N ASP A 132 1.32 -5.12 -3.27
CA ASP A 132 1.61 -4.24 -2.14
C ASP A 132 0.54 -3.15 -2.05
N LYS A 133 -0.06 -3.01 -0.86
CA LYS A 133 -1.16 -2.06 -0.63
C LYS A 133 -0.75 -0.59 -0.82
N ASP A 134 0.53 -0.26 -0.56
CA ASP A 134 1.01 1.11 -0.67
C ASP A 134 1.07 1.51 -2.16
N PHE A 135 1.51 0.61 -3.06
CA PHE A 135 1.45 0.83 -4.51
C PHE A 135 0.03 0.79 -5.08
N ALA A 136 -0.83 -0.12 -4.60
CA ALA A 136 -2.23 -0.14 -5.04
C ALA A 136 -2.95 1.17 -4.68
N SER A 137 -2.72 1.68 -3.47
CA SER A 137 -3.28 2.95 -2.99
C SER A 137 -2.72 4.15 -3.75
N GLN A 138 -1.43 4.15 -4.06
CA GLN A 138 -0.79 5.18 -4.87
C GLN A 138 -1.39 5.22 -6.27
N THR A 139 -1.50 4.07 -6.95
CA THR A 139 -2.12 3.98 -8.28
C THR A 139 -3.58 4.45 -8.26
N LEU A 140 -4.36 4.05 -7.24
CA LEU A 140 -5.72 4.52 -7.08
C LEU A 140 -5.79 6.03 -6.88
N SER A 141 -4.93 6.59 -6.01
CA SER A 141 -4.89 8.02 -5.71
C SER A 141 -4.64 8.87 -6.95
N GLU A 142 -3.73 8.43 -7.83
CA GLU A 142 -3.50 9.07 -9.13
C GLU A 142 -4.72 8.97 -10.04
N LEU A 143 -5.29 7.77 -10.16
CA LEU A 143 -6.43 7.53 -11.04
C LEU A 143 -7.69 8.31 -10.64
N VAL A 144 -7.92 8.54 -9.36
CA VAL A 144 -9.05 9.34 -8.87
C VAL A 144 -8.74 10.83 -8.82
N GLY A 145 -7.48 11.24 -8.98
CA GLY A 145 -7.03 12.62 -8.88
C GLY A 145 -7.07 13.15 -7.45
N ALA A 146 -6.52 12.39 -6.50
CA ALA A 146 -6.47 12.79 -5.09
C ALA A 146 -5.51 13.96 -4.89
N ASP A 147 -5.93 14.99 -4.15
CA ASP A 147 -5.06 16.13 -3.79
C ASP A 147 -4.02 15.76 -2.74
N LEU A 148 -4.35 14.76 -1.91
CA LEU A 148 -3.54 14.34 -0.78
C LEU A 148 -3.50 12.81 -0.67
N PHE A 149 -2.30 12.25 -0.69
CA PHE A 149 -2.02 10.84 -0.44
C PHE A 149 -1.38 10.67 0.93
N ILE A 150 -2.09 10.05 1.87
CA ILE A 150 -1.58 9.82 3.23
C ILE A 150 -1.30 8.35 3.43
N VAL A 151 -0.08 8.01 3.84
CA VAL A 151 0.34 6.65 4.20
C VAL A 151 0.50 6.57 5.71
N LEU A 152 -0.32 5.74 6.36
CA LEU A 152 -0.25 5.51 7.81
C LEU A 152 0.70 4.36 8.13
N THR A 153 1.54 4.56 9.13
CA THR A 153 2.56 3.60 9.59
C THR A 153 2.72 3.66 11.12
N GLY A 154 3.66 2.90 11.68
CA GLY A 154 3.88 2.82 13.13
C GLY A 154 4.77 3.92 13.71
N VAL A 155 5.13 4.94 12.93
CA VAL A 155 5.96 6.08 13.36
C VAL A 155 5.41 7.39 12.80
N ASP A 156 5.60 8.49 13.53
CA ASP A 156 5.04 9.80 13.15
C ASP A 156 5.72 10.42 11.92
N ASN A 157 6.96 10.07 11.67
CA ASN A 157 7.74 10.56 10.54
C ASN A 157 8.58 9.44 9.92
N VAL A 158 9.09 9.67 8.73
CA VAL A 158 10.19 8.90 8.16
C VAL A 158 11.49 9.35 8.79
N TYR A 159 12.40 8.42 9.05
CA TYR A 159 13.71 8.68 9.64
C TYR A 159 14.81 8.12 8.78
N VAL A 160 15.95 8.82 8.74
CA VAL A 160 17.23 8.24 8.32
C VAL A 160 18.02 7.83 9.57
N ASN A 161 18.90 6.85 9.44
CA ASN A 161 19.65 6.25 10.54
C ASN A 161 18.73 5.76 11.68
N PHE A 162 17.60 5.15 11.32
CA PHE A 162 16.59 4.70 12.28
C PHE A 162 17.18 3.78 13.35
N ASN A 163 16.83 4.05 14.63
CA ASN A 163 17.36 3.37 15.82
C ASN A 163 18.89 3.49 16.02
N LYS A 164 19.52 4.50 15.43
CA LYS A 164 20.94 4.83 15.68
C LYS A 164 21.08 6.14 16.45
N PRO A 165 22.27 6.40 17.07
CA PRO A 165 22.48 7.65 17.82
C PRO A 165 22.35 8.93 17.00
N ASP A 166 22.58 8.84 15.69
CA ASP A 166 22.49 9.92 14.70
C ASP A 166 21.18 9.88 13.89
N GLN A 167 20.14 9.28 14.45
CA GLN A 167 18.81 9.26 13.83
C GLN A 167 18.31 10.67 13.57
N GLN A 168 17.81 10.90 12.36
CA GLN A 168 17.23 12.19 11.96
C GLN A 168 15.81 12.00 11.46
N LYS A 169 14.92 12.86 11.93
CA LYS A 169 13.54 12.96 11.48
C LYS A 169 13.47 13.75 10.18
N LEU A 170 12.73 13.23 9.19
CA LEU A 170 12.41 13.96 7.98
C LEU A 170 11.04 14.64 8.15
N GLU A 171 10.98 15.96 8.01
CA GLU A 171 9.73 16.73 8.08
C GLU A 171 9.22 17.05 6.67
N THR A 172 9.97 17.78 5.88
CA THR A 172 9.73 17.99 4.45
C THR A 172 10.94 17.48 3.69
N VAL A 173 10.71 16.68 2.67
CA VAL A 173 11.78 16.02 1.91
C VAL A 173 11.39 15.92 0.44
N THR A 174 12.36 16.14 -0.43
CA THR A 174 12.16 16.01 -1.87
C THR A 174 12.24 14.56 -2.35
N THR A 175 11.63 14.29 -3.50
CA THR A 175 11.73 12.96 -4.13
C THR A 175 13.19 12.60 -4.45
N SER A 176 14.03 13.58 -4.83
CA SER A 176 15.45 13.36 -5.08
C SER A 176 16.23 12.95 -3.83
N GLU A 177 15.98 13.61 -2.70
CA GLU A 177 16.59 13.25 -1.41
C GLU A 177 16.16 11.84 -0.96
N LEU A 178 14.87 11.52 -1.09
CA LEU A 178 14.38 10.18 -0.75
C LEU A 178 15.01 9.10 -1.64
N LYS A 179 15.17 9.35 -2.94
CA LYS A 179 15.88 8.42 -3.86
C LYS A 179 17.34 8.23 -3.45
N LYS A 180 18.03 9.29 -3.01
CA LYS A 180 19.38 9.19 -2.45
C LYS A 180 19.38 8.28 -1.21
N TYR A 181 18.49 8.51 -0.26
CA TYR A 181 18.37 7.69 0.96
C TYR A 181 18.00 6.23 0.67
N ILE A 182 17.19 5.97 -0.37
CA ILE A 182 16.94 4.59 -0.85
C ILE A 182 18.25 3.95 -1.31
N GLY A 183 19.07 4.66 -2.11
CA GLY A 183 20.39 4.19 -2.56
C GLY A 183 21.38 3.93 -1.42
N GLU A 184 21.22 4.62 -0.31
CA GLU A 184 22.00 4.44 0.92
C GLU A 184 21.40 3.35 1.86
N ASN A 185 20.36 2.62 1.43
CA ASN A 185 19.67 1.58 2.21
C ASN A 185 19.12 2.08 3.57
N GLN A 186 18.63 3.32 3.62
CA GLN A 186 18.10 3.91 4.85
C GLN A 186 16.73 3.34 5.26
N PHE A 187 15.98 2.73 4.36
CA PHE A 187 14.61 2.28 4.61
C PHE A 187 14.49 0.76 4.58
N ALA A 188 13.82 0.20 5.59
CA ALA A 188 13.64 -1.24 5.73
C ALA A 188 12.82 -1.83 4.56
N PRO A 189 13.36 -2.82 3.82
CA PRO A 189 12.63 -3.52 2.77
C PRO A 189 11.34 -4.16 3.31
N GLY A 190 10.25 -4.11 2.51
CA GLY A 190 8.97 -4.70 2.89
C GLY A 190 8.20 -3.97 4.00
N SER A 191 8.74 -2.87 4.54
CA SER A 191 8.10 -2.05 5.57
C SER A 191 8.08 -0.57 5.17
N MET A 192 9.11 0.21 5.48
CA MET A 192 9.17 1.64 5.16
C MET A 192 9.46 1.91 3.68
N LEU A 193 10.32 1.10 3.04
CA LEU A 193 10.73 1.30 1.66
C LEU A 193 9.54 1.36 0.68
N PRO A 194 8.56 0.44 0.67
CA PRO A 194 7.40 0.52 -0.23
C PRO A 194 6.56 1.79 -0.04
N LYS A 195 6.47 2.29 1.20
CA LYS A 195 5.73 3.53 1.52
C LYS A 195 6.40 4.75 0.94
N VAL A 196 7.72 4.83 1.08
CA VAL A 196 8.55 5.90 0.52
C VAL A 196 8.49 5.87 -1.01
N GLU A 197 8.63 4.68 -1.62
CA GLU A 197 8.54 4.51 -3.07
C GLU A 197 7.15 4.90 -3.61
N ALA A 198 6.07 4.51 -2.93
CA ALA A 198 4.71 4.90 -3.30
C ALA A 198 4.49 6.42 -3.19
N ALA A 199 5.01 7.06 -2.15
CA ALA A 199 4.92 8.50 -1.97
C ALA A 199 5.71 9.25 -3.06
N ILE A 200 6.91 8.79 -3.41
CA ILE A 200 7.71 9.33 -4.52
C ILE A 200 6.93 9.22 -5.83
N ALA A 201 6.43 8.01 -6.16
CA ALA A 201 5.72 7.77 -7.40
C ALA A 201 4.48 8.67 -7.53
N PHE A 202 3.69 8.80 -6.44
CA PHE A 202 2.53 9.69 -6.44
C PHE A 202 2.89 11.14 -6.76
N VAL A 203 3.91 11.70 -6.10
CA VAL A 203 4.32 13.10 -6.29
C VAL A 203 4.91 13.34 -7.68
N GLU A 204 5.67 12.36 -8.21
CA GLU A 204 6.27 12.49 -9.56
C GLU A 204 5.24 12.36 -10.68
N ASN A 205 4.27 11.45 -10.53
CA ASN A 205 3.21 11.23 -11.52
C ASN A 205 2.08 12.26 -11.41
N TYR A 206 1.87 12.86 -10.24
CA TYR A 206 0.83 13.86 -9.98
C TYR A 206 1.41 15.06 -9.21
N PRO A 207 2.16 15.97 -9.88
CA PRO A 207 2.92 17.05 -9.23
C PRO A 207 2.11 18.08 -8.46
N GLN A 208 0.80 18.18 -8.69
CA GLN A 208 -0.10 19.02 -7.89
C GLN A 208 -0.60 18.36 -6.59
N GLY A 209 -0.44 17.05 -6.47
CA GLY A 209 -0.76 16.30 -5.27
C GLY A 209 0.34 16.40 -4.22
N LYS A 210 -0.03 16.09 -2.98
CA LYS A 210 0.89 16.01 -1.84
C LYS A 210 0.88 14.61 -1.27
N ALA A 211 2.04 14.09 -0.88
CA ALA A 211 2.12 12.84 -0.16
C ALA A 211 2.66 13.06 1.26
N ILE A 212 2.05 12.40 2.24
CA ILE A 212 2.46 12.47 3.66
C ILE A 212 2.54 11.05 4.22
N ILE A 213 3.63 10.76 4.93
CA ILE A 213 3.80 9.52 5.69
C ILE A 213 3.78 9.86 7.17
N THR A 214 2.88 9.22 7.94
CA THR A 214 2.69 9.51 9.37
C THR A 214 2.12 8.31 10.13
N SER A 215 1.92 8.45 11.44
CA SER A 215 1.23 7.45 12.26
C SER A 215 -0.29 7.69 12.28
N LEU A 216 -1.04 6.66 12.72
CA LEU A 216 -2.48 6.79 12.95
C LEU A 216 -2.77 7.81 14.08
N GLU A 217 -1.94 7.83 15.10
CA GLU A 217 -2.05 8.72 16.24
C GLU A 217 -1.83 10.18 15.86
N ASN A 218 -0.96 10.44 14.90
CA ASN A 218 -0.58 11.79 14.48
C ASN A 218 -1.43 12.37 13.34
N ILE A 219 -2.37 11.61 12.78
CA ILE A 219 -3.17 12.03 11.62
C ILE A 219 -3.94 13.34 11.87
N ALA A 220 -4.41 13.56 13.10
CA ALA A 220 -5.15 14.77 13.45
C ALA A 220 -4.30 16.04 13.33
N GLU A 221 -3.01 15.98 13.64
CA GLU A 221 -2.09 17.10 13.50
C GLU A 221 -1.74 17.33 12.02
N VAL A 222 -1.52 16.25 11.27
CA VAL A 222 -1.30 16.32 9.81
C VAL A 222 -2.46 17.03 9.09
N LEU A 223 -3.70 16.75 9.48
CA LEU A 223 -4.88 17.39 8.89
C LEU A 223 -5.02 18.89 9.27
N LYS A 224 -4.33 19.35 10.32
CA LYS A 224 -4.20 20.77 10.65
C LYS A 224 -3.06 21.46 9.91
N GLY A 225 -2.23 20.69 9.21
CA GLY A 225 -1.07 21.19 8.47
C GLY A 225 0.28 20.99 9.17
N ASP A 226 0.29 20.28 10.31
CA ASP A 226 1.49 20.02 11.10
C ASP A 226 1.74 18.50 11.21
N GLY A 227 3.02 18.12 11.22
CA GLY A 227 3.46 16.76 11.47
C GLY A 227 3.49 15.86 10.23
N GLY A 228 3.99 14.63 10.44
CA GLY A 228 4.29 13.71 9.38
C GLY A 228 5.52 14.06 8.55
N THR A 229 5.89 13.20 7.63
CA THR A 229 6.88 13.50 6.59
C THR A 229 6.16 13.88 5.32
N GLN A 230 6.26 15.13 4.92
CA GLN A 230 5.73 15.64 3.65
C GLN A 230 6.73 15.39 2.53
N VAL A 231 6.29 14.69 1.48
CA VAL A 231 7.08 14.45 0.28
C VAL A 231 6.67 15.46 -0.80
N ILE A 232 7.65 16.15 -1.36
CA ILE A 232 7.48 17.17 -2.42
C ILE A 232 8.35 16.83 -3.63
N ALA A 233 7.98 17.38 -4.78
CA ALA A 233 8.79 17.27 -6.00
C ALA A 233 10.15 17.98 -5.82
N GLY A 234 11.22 17.42 -6.42
CA GLY A 234 12.57 18.00 -6.39
C GLY A 234 13.58 17.19 -7.17
#